data_ad85e4d97fd23e71567c08a8d045bf03
#
_entry.id   ad85e4d97fd23e71567c08a8d045bf03
#
_cell.length_a   1.000
_cell.length_b   1.000
_cell.length_c   1.000
_cell.angle_alpha   90.00
_cell.angle_beta   90.00
_cell.angle_gamma   90.00
#
_symmetry.space_group_name_H-M   'P 1'
#
loop_
_entity.id
_entity.type
_entity.pdbx_description
1 polymer ?
#
loop_
_entity_poly.entity_id
_entity_poly.type
_entity_poly.pdbx_seq_one_letter_code
_entity_poly.pdbx_strand_id
1 'polypeptide(L)'
;MSDQRKRYTEDDASSSPLEAEKSASETWVQNGGGFTTGSDVEIAEHLKFDLQAKYGKVVFCEGEFWQYAKTQWSKISRTELWLGVSVYNGSAYGKAGRSLIKLNASRIESTLKHLEKLHDSPGFFDNAARGVNCLSGFVAFTDDGTPSLLEHSPGHLQRDTLQSHWDPTKRVVTPPPGSLIHRLLYGSTKDDPEQPEKIEALLRLAGAVVTGSGTRGIDPKVVILKGESKAGKGLLLTMFRGLVPASAQCSISPSQFADKNFVVELAGKLLNTYDELGSTYAVTSEVFKQIGTGDPITGCRKYGHPVTFTSTAQNIFACNLLPSFRGGIDKAVLNRLYILQFDRAIPPEQRVEDIGARIVEKEMDLLLGLAIEGASRLIREGKFPHLESAEAELAELAETDSVVAWFKDRIERTTLVKVNKDGTRSSIRLTSSQMYADYKTRAEAEGHDRKSIVGINVFSQRLRSLGLKRMNANGFRGFVGVCFKSEEDRRQREEASGGDTGGAASTTPRSGANIDPAARL
;
A
#
# COMPACT_ATOMS: atom_id res chain seq x y z
N MET A 1 -21.44 -57.88 -11.05
CA MET A 1 -22.82 -57.57 -10.63
C MET A 1 -22.66 -56.46 -9.59
N SER A 2 -23.11 -55.26 -9.73
CA SER A 2 -23.89 -54.50 -10.68
C SER A 2 -23.42 -53.02 -10.63
N ASP A 3 -23.33 -52.49 -11.79
CA ASP A 3 -23.01 -51.11 -12.16
C ASP A 3 -24.07 -50.15 -11.56
N GLN A 4 -23.66 -49.08 -10.88
CA GLN A 4 -24.48 -47.89 -10.65
C GLN A 4 -23.70 -46.64 -11.00
N ARG A 5 -23.69 -46.29 -12.29
CA ARG A 5 -23.41 -44.95 -12.77
C ARG A 5 -24.54 -44.01 -12.34
N LYS A 6 -24.27 -43.09 -11.43
CA LYS A 6 -25.13 -41.93 -11.20
C LYS A 6 -24.94 -40.95 -12.34
N ARG A 7 -26.02 -40.73 -13.09
CA ARG A 7 -26.15 -39.64 -14.08
C ARG A 7 -26.13 -38.29 -13.34
N TYR A 8 -25.20 -37.45 -13.68
CA TYR A 8 -25.29 -36.02 -13.42
C TYR A 8 -26.30 -35.44 -14.41
N THR A 9 -27.37 -34.85 -13.92
CA THR A 9 -28.28 -34.02 -14.70
C THR A 9 -27.58 -32.67 -14.94
N GLU A 10 -27.27 -32.39 -16.19
CA GLU A 10 -26.96 -31.07 -16.72
C GLU A 10 -28.23 -30.21 -16.67
N ASP A 11 -28.35 -29.35 -15.64
CA ASP A 11 -29.27 -28.23 -15.65
C ASP A 11 -28.67 -27.13 -14.74
N ASP A 12 -27.62 -26.50 -15.22
CA ASP A 12 -27.23 -25.13 -14.89
C ASP A 12 -26.65 -24.51 -16.17
N ALA A 13 -27.58 -24.14 -17.07
CA ALA A 13 -27.26 -23.42 -18.27
C ALA A 13 -26.78 -22.01 -17.89
N SER A 14 -25.47 -21.85 -17.83
CA SER A 14 -24.83 -20.54 -17.98
C SER A 14 -25.31 -19.97 -19.33
N SER A 15 -26.08 -18.88 -19.29
CA SER A 15 -26.49 -18.12 -20.46
C SER A 15 -25.27 -17.86 -21.35
N SER A 16 -25.36 -18.21 -22.63
CA SER A 16 -24.28 -18.01 -23.58
C SER A 16 -23.95 -16.51 -23.73
N PRO A 17 -22.72 -16.12 -24.06
CA PRO A 17 -22.36 -14.71 -24.30
C PRO A 17 -23.31 -14.01 -25.30
N LEU A 18 -23.88 -14.75 -26.26
CA LEU A 18 -24.85 -14.28 -27.24
C LEU A 18 -26.23 -13.96 -26.62
N GLU A 19 -26.65 -14.64 -25.55
CA GLU A 19 -27.88 -14.32 -24.84
C GLU A 19 -27.70 -13.13 -23.91
N ALA A 20 -26.53 -12.96 -23.30
CA ALA A 20 -26.19 -11.76 -22.55
C ALA A 20 -26.09 -10.51 -23.45
N GLU A 21 -25.57 -10.63 -24.67
CA GLU A 21 -25.56 -9.54 -25.67
C GLU A 21 -26.98 -9.20 -26.16
N LYS A 22 -27.86 -10.19 -26.37
CA LYS A 22 -29.26 -9.93 -26.71
C LYS A 22 -30.03 -9.23 -25.58
N SER A 23 -29.85 -9.65 -24.34
CA SER A 23 -30.49 -9.02 -23.19
C SER A 23 -29.99 -7.57 -22.94
N ALA A 24 -28.72 -7.28 -23.24
CA ALA A 24 -28.16 -5.94 -23.15
C ALA A 24 -28.71 -4.99 -24.25
N SER A 25 -28.97 -5.52 -25.48
CA SER A 25 -29.54 -4.70 -26.55
C SER A 25 -31.03 -4.40 -26.37
N GLU A 26 -31.79 -5.27 -25.70
CA GLU A 26 -33.22 -5.06 -25.43
C GLU A 26 -33.51 -4.02 -24.34
N THR A 27 -32.52 -3.58 -23.58
CA THR A 27 -32.69 -2.61 -22.47
C THR A 27 -32.49 -1.15 -22.86
N TRP A 28 -32.01 -0.85 -24.08
CA TRP A 28 -31.85 0.53 -24.53
C TRP A 28 -33.09 0.99 -25.31
N VAL A 29 -33.85 1.89 -24.68
CA VAL A 29 -35.02 2.54 -25.31
C VAL A 29 -34.64 3.98 -25.63
N GLN A 30 -34.83 4.40 -26.88
CA GLN A 30 -34.63 5.78 -27.28
C GLN A 30 -35.75 6.66 -26.64
N ASN A 31 -35.38 7.46 -25.68
CA ASN A 31 -36.30 8.41 -25.01
C ASN A 31 -36.22 9.84 -25.57
N GLY A 32 -35.40 10.07 -26.59
CA GLY A 32 -35.17 11.41 -27.17
C GLY A 32 -36.09 11.75 -28.33
N GLY A 33 -36.40 13.01 -28.51
CA GLY A 33 -37.04 13.56 -29.70
C GLY A 33 -36.18 13.33 -30.96
N GLY A 34 -36.74 13.64 -32.17
CA GLY A 34 -36.01 13.41 -33.41
C GLY A 34 -34.70 14.20 -33.52
N PHE A 35 -33.70 13.62 -34.14
CA PHE A 35 -32.41 14.25 -34.40
C PHE A 35 -32.49 15.36 -35.43
N THR A 36 -31.85 16.49 -35.15
CA THR A 36 -31.79 17.67 -35.99
C THR A 36 -30.61 17.62 -36.97
N THR A 37 -29.43 17.28 -36.50
CA THR A 37 -28.17 17.28 -37.23
C THR A 37 -27.57 15.88 -37.43
N GLY A 38 -27.91 14.96 -36.53
CA GLY A 38 -27.30 13.64 -36.45
C GLY A 38 -25.78 13.69 -36.14
N SER A 39 -25.33 14.77 -35.48
CA SER A 39 -23.94 14.97 -35.09
C SER A 39 -23.57 14.13 -33.88
N ASP A 40 -22.27 13.88 -33.68
CA ASP A 40 -21.76 13.13 -32.53
C ASP A 40 -22.07 13.82 -31.19
N VAL A 41 -22.13 15.16 -31.19
CA VAL A 41 -22.54 15.96 -30.01
C VAL A 41 -24.00 15.71 -29.69
N GLU A 42 -24.90 15.79 -30.67
CA GLU A 42 -26.32 15.56 -30.47
C GLU A 42 -26.62 14.13 -30.02
N ILE A 43 -25.91 13.15 -30.59
CA ILE A 43 -26.01 11.74 -30.14
C ILE A 43 -25.56 11.61 -28.69
N ALA A 44 -24.48 12.28 -28.27
CA ALA A 44 -24.02 12.27 -26.87
C ALA A 44 -25.04 12.90 -25.92
N GLU A 45 -25.71 13.98 -26.33
CA GLU A 45 -26.78 14.61 -25.55
C GLU A 45 -28.00 13.67 -25.38
N HIS A 46 -28.43 12.99 -26.45
CA HIS A 46 -29.49 11.99 -26.36
C HIS A 46 -29.09 10.82 -25.44
N LEU A 47 -27.88 10.27 -25.61
CA LEU A 47 -27.38 9.20 -24.75
C LEU A 47 -27.27 9.62 -23.27
N LYS A 48 -26.97 10.89 -22.99
CA LYS A 48 -27.00 11.42 -21.62
C LYS A 48 -28.39 11.28 -20.99
N PHE A 49 -29.47 11.62 -21.72
CA PHE A 49 -30.82 11.45 -21.22
C PHE A 49 -31.19 9.96 -21.04
N ASP A 50 -30.78 9.10 -21.96
CA ASP A 50 -31.05 7.68 -21.84
C ASP A 50 -30.30 7.05 -20.67
N LEU A 51 -29.05 7.44 -20.44
CA LEU A 51 -28.28 7.04 -19.25
C LEU A 51 -28.94 7.53 -17.96
N GLN A 52 -29.44 8.78 -17.96
CA GLN A 52 -30.13 9.32 -16.79
C GLN A 52 -31.46 8.60 -16.54
N ALA A 53 -32.19 8.23 -17.57
CA ALA A 53 -33.42 7.45 -17.44
C ALA A 53 -33.18 6.04 -16.91
N LYS A 54 -32.09 5.41 -17.38
CA LYS A 54 -31.73 4.02 -17.03
C LYS A 54 -31.09 3.90 -15.64
N TYR A 55 -30.17 4.80 -15.29
CA TYR A 55 -29.31 4.68 -14.10
C TYR A 55 -29.50 5.81 -13.07
N GLY A 56 -30.30 6.81 -13.38
CA GLY A 56 -30.38 8.02 -12.57
C GLY A 56 -29.12 8.87 -12.75
N LYS A 57 -28.51 9.29 -11.66
CA LYS A 57 -27.31 10.12 -11.71
C LYS A 57 -26.12 9.31 -12.25
N VAL A 58 -25.52 9.80 -13.34
CA VAL A 58 -24.29 9.30 -13.93
C VAL A 58 -23.22 10.38 -13.84
N VAL A 59 -21.98 10.02 -13.52
CA VAL A 59 -20.82 10.91 -13.45
C VAL A 59 -19.63 10.30 -14.19
N PHE A 60 -18.79 11.15 -14.78
CA PHE A 60 -17.50 10.77 -15.31
C PHE A 60 -16.42 11.27 -14.37
N CYS A 61 -15.67 10.34 -13.78
CA CYS A 61 -14.61 10.65 -12.82
C CYS A 61 -13.48 9.62 -12.93
N GLU A 62 -12.24 10.07 -12.79
CA GLU A 62 -11.05 9.22 -12.85
C GLU A 62 -10.96 8.38 -14.14
N GLY A 63 -11.47 8.92 -15.27
CA GLY A 63 -11.46 8.27 -16.58
C GLY A 63 -12.51 7.19 -16.78
N GLU A 64 -13.50 7.08 -15.90
CA GLU A 64 -14.56 6.07 -15.93
C GLU A 64 -15.93 6.71 -15.73
N PHE A 65 -16.96 6.08 -16.31
CA PHE A 65 -18.35 6.42 -16.02
C PHE A 65 -18.87 5.63 -14.83
N TRP A 66 -19.56 6.31 -13.93
CA TRP A 66 -20.09 5.72 -12.70
C TRP A 66 -21.58 5.97 -12.57
N GLN A 67 -22.30 4.99 -12.08
CA GLN A 67 -23.72 5.04 -11.71
C GLN A 67 -23.91 4.47 -10.30
N TYR A 68 -24.98 4.89 -9.62
CA TYR A 68 -25.28 4.35 -8.29
C TYR A 68 -26.12 3.07 -8.42
N ALA A 69 -25.57 1.93 -7.99
CA ALA A 69 -26.19 0.62 -8.06
C ALA A 69 -26.67 0.17 -6.67
N LYS A 70 -27.76 0.74 -6.19
CA LYS A 70 -28.44 0.44 -4.91
C LYS A 70 -27.58 0.62 -3.66
N THR A 71 -26.40 0.03 -3.59
CA THR A 71 -25.54 0.05 -2.39
C THR A 71 -24.21 0.78 -2.60
N GLN A 72 -23.79 0.97 -3.85
CA GLN A 72 -22.48 1.53 -4.19
C GLN A 72 -22.50 2.22 -5.55
N TRP A 73 -21.48 3.01 -5.82
CA TRP A 73 -21.17 3.51 -7.15
C TRP A 73 -20.43 2.45 -7.95
N SER A 74 -20.99 2.06 -9.09
CA SER A 74 -20.43 1.04 -9.98
C SER A 74 -20.07 1.61 -11.33
N LYS A 75 -19.05 1.09 -11.96
CA LYS A 75 -18.63 1.51 -13.29
C LYS A 75 -19.62 1.05 -14.34
N ILE A 76 -19.89 1.91 -15.30
CA ILE A 76 -20.56 1.53 -16.54
C ILE A 76 -19.45 1.07 -17.49
N SER A 77 -19.56 -0.14 -18.02
CA SER A 77 -18.53 -0.68 -18.89
C SER A 77 -18.47 0.09 -20.23
N ARG A 78 -17.26 0.21 -20.80
CA ARG A 78 -17.09 0.83 -22.11
C ARG A 78 -17.90 0.11 -23.20
N THR A 79 -18.01 -1.22 -23.10
CA THR A 79 -18.84 -2.03 -24.02
C THR A 79 -20.30 -1.62 -23.92
N GLU A 80 -20.83 -1.42 -22.73
CA GLU A 80 -22.21 -1.00 -22.51
C GLU A 80 -22.48 0.40 -23.08
N LEU A 81 -21.57 1.34 -22.89
CA LEU A 81 -21.65 2.68 -23.48
C LEU A 81 -21.56 2.61 -25.02
N TRP A 82 -20.67 1.77 -25.54
CA TRP A 82 -20.56 1.55 -26.98
C TRP A 82 -21.87 1.03 -27.58
N LEU A 83 -22.49 0.02 -26.95
CA LEU A 83 -23.81 -0.49 -27.34
C LEU A 83 -24.88 0.60 -27.25
N GLY A 84 -24.89 1.42 -26.20
CA GLY A 84 -25.79 2.56 -26.05
C GLY A 84 -25.68 3.56 -27.19
N VAL A 85 -24.48 3.90 -27.66
CA VAL A 85 -24.29 4.74 -28.84
C VAL A 85 -24.78 4.03 -30.10
N SER A 86 -24.52 2.71 -30.22
CA SER A 86 -24.84 1.93 -31.44
C SER A 86 -26.34 1.85 -31.73
N VAL A 87 -27.21 1.99 -30.73
CA VAL A 87 -28.67 2.00 -30.88
C VAL A 87 -29.15 3.12 -31.82
N TYR A 88 -28.41 4.23 -31.93
CA TYR A 88 -28.76 5.36 -32.79
C TYR A 88 -28.39 5.16 -34.25
N ASN A 89 -27.70 4.06 -34.61
CA ASN A 89 -27.37 3.78 -35.99
C ASN A 89 -28.65 3.54 -36.81
N GLY A 90 -28.80 4.25 -37.91
CA GLY A 90 -30.00 4.20 -38.75
C GLY A 90 -31.15 5.11 -38.30
N SER A 91 -31.01 5.86 -37.20
CA SER A 91 -32.01 6.85 -36.80
C SER A 91 -32.09 8.00 -37.80
N ALA A 92 -33.32 8.45 -38.09
CA ALA A 92 -33.56 9.54 -39.01
C ALA A 92 -33.23 10.92 -38.39
N TYR A 93 -32.70 11.84 -39.20
CA TYR A 93 -32.41 13.20 -38.74
C TYR A 93 -32.76 14.25 -39.82
N GLY A 94 -32.82 15.54 -39.37
CA GLY A 94 -33.13 16.66 -40.24
C GLY A 94 -34.65 16.95 -40.37
N LYS A 95 -35.01 18.13 -40.87
CA LYS A 95 -36.41 18.65 -40.90
C LYS A 95 -37.41 17.69 -41.60
N ALA A 96 -36.99 16.83 -42.46
CA ALA A 96 -37.85 15.89 -43.19
C ALA A 96 -37.54 14.41 -42.84
N GLY A 97 -36.64 14.12 -41.88
CA GLY A 97 -36.25 12.73 -41.51
C GLY A 97 -35.67 11.93 -42.68
N ARG A 98 -35.12 12.57 -43.72
CA ARG A 98 -34.65 11.92 -44.95
C ARG A 98 -33.21 11.40 -44.82
N SER A 99 -32.45 11.89 -43.89
CA SER A 99 -31.08 11.45 -43.65
C SER A 99 -31.02 10.46 -42.49
N LEU A 100 -30.13 9.49 -42.57
CA LEU A 100 -29.94 8.47 -41.54
C LEU A 100 -28.57 8.62 -40.88
N ILE A 101 -28.52 8.50 -39.58
CA ILE A 101 -27.27 8.43 -38.82
C ILE A 101 -26.55 7.17 -39.20
N LYS A 102 -25.31 7.31 -39.67
CA LYS A 102 -24.41 6.18 -40.01
C LYS A 102 -23.25 6.22 -39.02
N LEU A 103 -23.19 5.24 -38.14
CA LEU A 103 -22.14 5.11 -37.14
C LEU A 103 -21.04 4.19 -37.66
N ASN A 104 -19.81 4.54 -37.32
CA ASN A 104 -18.63 3.71 -37.42
C ASN A 104 -17.83 3.86 -36.12
N ALA A 105 -16.77 3.08 -35.94
CA ALA A 105 -15.95 3.09 -34.75
C ALA A 105 -15.47 4.50 -34.35
N SER A 106 -15.01 5.29 -35.33
CA SER A 106 -14.53 6.67 -35.09
C SER A 106 -15.61 7.61 -34.56
N ARG A 107 -16.84 7.54 -35.13
CA ARG A 107 -17.96 8.34 -34.67
C ARG A 107 -18.44 7.94 -33.27
N ILE A 108 -18.47 6.63 -32.98
CA ILE A 108 -18.82 6.14 -31.64
C ILE A 108 -17.79 6.65 -30.62
N GLU A 109 -16.50 6.55 -30.90
CA GLU A 109 -15.45 7.09 -30.03
C GLU A 109 -15.56 8.62 -29.86
N SER A 110 -15.86 9.35 -30.92
CA SER A 110 -16.11 10.80 -30.87
C SER A 110 -17.30 11.12 -29.97
N THR A 111 -18.41 10.40 -30.12
CA THR A 111 -19.61 10.53 -29.28
C THR A 111 -19.28 10.28 -27.80
N LEU A 112 -18.55 9.21 -27.48
CA LEU A 112 -18.15 8.90 -26.11
C LEU A 112 -17.27 10.00 -25.50
N LYS A 113 -16.34 10.58 -26.27
CA LYS A 113 -15.54 11.73 -25.82
C LYS A 113 -16.37 12.98 -25.51
N HIS A 114 -17.44 13.22 -26.24
CA HIS A 114 -18.39 14.29 -25.91
C HIS A 114 -19.18 13.94 -24.65
N LEU A 115 -19.62 12.70 -24.51
CA LEU A 115 -20.33 12.21 -23.34
C LEU A 115 -19.50 12.35 -22.05
N GLU A 116 -18.19 12.03 -22.12
CA GLU A 116 -17.24 12.22 -21.01
C GLU A 116 -17.30 13.66 -20.47
N LYS A 117 -17.26 14.65 -21.39
CA LYS A 117 -17.33 16.08 -21.01
C LYS A 117 -18.70 16.49 -20.44
N LEU A 118 -19.78 15.87 -20.93
CA LEU A 118 -21.14 16.16 -20.44
C LEU A 118 -21.39 15.64 -19.01
N HIS A 119 -20.60 14.66 -18.57
CA HIS A 119 -20.69 14.04 -17.24
C HIS A 119 -19.47 14.32 -16.36
N ASP A 120 -18.52 15.15 -16.84
CA ASP A 120 -17.25 15.39 -16.13
C ASP A 120 -17.49 15.95 -14.73
N SER A 121 -16.94 15.26 -13.76
CA SER A 121 -17.09 15.56 -12.33
C SER A 121 -15.78 15.26 -11.62
N PRO A 122 -14.73 16.08 -11.86
CA PRO A 122 -13.42 15.86 -11.25
C PRO A 122 -13.53 15.92 -9.72
N GLY A 123 -12.84 14.98 -9.05
CA GLY A 123 -12.85 14.91 -7.59
C GLY A 123 -14.17 14.44 -6.97
N PHE A 124 -15.07 13.85 -7.76
CA PHE A 124 -16.39 13.41 -7.28
C PHE A 124 -16.31 12.52 -6.02
N PHE A 125 -15.29 11.64 -5.95
CA PHE A 125 -15.09 10.73 -4.82
C PHE A 125 -14.16 11.29 -3.72
N ASP A 126 -13.63 12.50 -3.86
CA ASP A 126 -12.67 13.05 -2.88
C ASP A 126 -13.27 13.25 -1.48
N ASN A 127 -14.58 13.48 -1.43
CA ASN A 127 -15.34 13.66 -0.20
C ASN A 127 -16.15 12.42 0.18
N ALA A 128 -15.72 11.21 -0.23
CA ALA A 128 -16.39 9.99 0.18
C ALA A 128 -16.44 9.90 1.71
N ALA A 129 -17.62 9.53 2.23
CA ALA A 129 -17.82 9.37 3.66
C ALA A 129 -16.88 8.28 4.20
N ARG A 130 -16.21 8.57 5.31
CA ARG A 130 -15.39 7.57 6.01
C ARG A 130 -16.28 6.62 6.77
N GLY A 131 -16.14 5.33 6.51
CA GLY A 131 -16.97 4.32 7.12
C GLY A 131 -16.84 2.99 6.40
N VAL A 132 -17.73 2.07 6.72
CA VAL A 132 -17.71 0.71 6.17
C VAL A 132 -19.02 0.46 5.44
N ASN A 133 -18.96 0.30 4.14
CA ASN A 133 -20.12 -0.05 3.33
C ASN A 133 -20.21 -1.58 3.22
N CYS A 134 -21.20 -2.20 3.85
CA CYS A 134 -21.38 -3.65 3.91
C CYS A 134 -22.82 -4.05 3.52
N LEU A 135 -23.13 -5.34 3.48
CA LEU A 135 -24.46 -5.81 3.07
C LEU A 135 -25.59 -5.30 3.97
N SER A 136 -25.32 -5.01 5.24
CA SER A 136 -26.30 -4.50 6.19
C SER A 136 -26.62 -3.01 6.03
N GLY A 137 -25.72 -2.23 5.40
CA GLY A 137 -25.81 -0.78 5.29
C GLY A 137 -24.44 -0.11 5.31
N PHE A 138 -24.43 1.18 5.62
CA PHE A 138 -23.22 1.97 5.80
C PHE A 138 -22.94 2.19 7.29
N VAL A 139 -21.81 1.69 7.79
CA VAL A 139 -21.38 1.90 9.18
C VAL A 139 -20.59 3.19 9.26
N ALA A 140 -21.20 4.21 9.84
CA ALA A 140 -20.56 5.49 10.14
C ALA A 140 -19.93 5.45 11.53
N PHE A 141 -18.91 6.26 11.75
CA PHE A 141 -18.26 6.44 13.04
C PHE A 141 -18.36 7.89 13.50
N THR A 142 -18.65 8.09 14.78
CA THR A 142 -18.50 9.38 15.44
C THR A 142 -17.04 9.70 15.71
N ASP A 143 -16.72 10.90 16.13
CA ASP A 143 -15.34 11.33 16.44
C ASP A 143 -14.71 10.53 17.61
N ASP A 144 -15.52 9.99 18.51
CA ASP A 144 -15.09 9.10 19.59
C ASP A 144 -15.00 7.62 19.17
N GLY A 145 -15.22 7.35 17.90
CA GLY A 145 -15.13 6.01 17.32
C GLY A 145 -16.37 5.14 17.52
N THR A 146 -17.50 5.67 17.99
CA THR A 146 -18.72 4.87 18.16
C THR A 146 -19.33 4.54 16.80
N PRO A 147 -19.49 3.25 16.42
CA PRO A 147 -20.08 2.85 15.15
C PRO A 147 -21.61 2.91 15.18
N SER A 148 -22.20 3.33 14.08
CA SER A 148 -23.67 3.32 13.87
C SER A 148 -24.01 2.83 12.46
N LEU A 149 -25.07 2.05 12.32
CA LEU A 149 -25.53 1.54 11.03
C LEU A 149 -26.54 2.51 10.41
N LEU A 150 -26.26 2.95 9.20
CA LEU A 150 -27.11 3.80 8.38
C LEU A 150 -27.55 3.06 7.12
N GLU A 151 -28.64 3.52 6.49
CA GLU A 151 -29.04 3.01 5.18
C GLU A 151 -28.01 3.35 4.09
N HIS A 152 -27.97 2.55 3.04
CA HIS A 152 -27.18 2.87 1.86
C HIS A 152 -27.63 4.17 1.21
N SER A 153 -26.69 5.03 0.82
CA SER A 153 -26.99 6.28 0.16
C SER A 153 -25.95 6.62 -0.91
N PRO A 154 -26.38 7.15 -2.07
CA PRO A 154 -25.45 7.66 -3.07
C PRO A 154 -24.56 8.79 -2.52
N GLY A 155 -25.01 9.49 -1.48
CA GLY A 155 -24.25 10.54 -0.80
C GLY A 155 -23.04 10.06 -0.01
N HIS A 156 -22.99 8.78 0.35
CA HIS A 156 -21.81 8.20 1.00
C HIS A 156 -20.63 8.04 0.03
N LEU A 157 -20.85 8.07 -1.28
CA LEU A 157 -19.85 7.98 -2.35
C LEU A 157 -18.97 6.70 -2.27
N GLN A 158 -19.56 5.60 -1.82
CA GLN A 158 -18.87 4.31 -1.69
C GLN A 158 -18.80 3.62 -3.05
N ARG A 159 -17.63 3.04 -3.37
CA ARG A 159 -17.34 2.36 -4.64
C ARG A 159 -17.46 0.85 -4.55
N ASP A 160 -17.48 0.32 -3.33
CA ASP A 160 -17.50 -1.11 -3.06
C ASP A 160 -18.45 -1.39 -1.90
N THR A 161 -19.02 -2.60 -1.88
CA THR A 161 -19.81 -3.12 -0.76
C THR A 161 -19.14 -4.40 -0.28
N LEU A 162 -18.72 -4.41 0.98
CA LEU A 162 -18.14 -5.60 1.61
C LEU A 162 -19.18 -6.70 1.69
N GLN A 163 -18.81 -7.92 1.31
CA GLN A 163 -19.71 -9.06 1.15
C GLN A 163 -19.97 -9.79 2.49
N SER A 164 -20.26 -9.02 3.53
CA SER A 164 -20.56 -9.51 4.88
C SER A 164 -21.55 -8.61 5.59
N HIS A 165 -22.19 -9.15 6.64
CA HIS A 165 -23.17 -8.46 7.45
C HIS A 165 -22.57 -8.00 8.77
N TRP A 166 -23.01 -6.85 9.24
CA TRP A 166 -22.72 -6.37 10.58
C TRP A 166 -24.01 -6.05 11.33
N ASP A 167 -24.09 -6.56 12.57
CA ASP A 167 -25.22 -6.36 13.47
C ASP A 167 -24.75 -5.55 14.69
N PRO A 168 -25.20 -4.30 14.87
CA PRO A 168 -24.78 -3.46 15.99
C PRO A 168 -25.13 -4.05 17.37
N THR A 169 -26.08 -4.99 17.44
CA THR A 169 -26.49 -5.65 18.69
C THR A 169 -25.55 -6.79 19.10
N LYS A 170 -24.74 -7.30 18.16
CA LYS A 170 -23.82 -8.43 18.36
C LYS A 170 -22.36 -7.99 18.29
N ARG A 171 -21.99 -7.02 19.12
CA ARG A 171 -20.61 -6.51 19.13
C ARG A 171 -19.63 -7.56 19.68
N VAL A 172 -18.57 -7.82 18.92
CA VAL A 172 -17.49 -8.74 19.30
C VAL A 172 -16.19 -7.96 19.36
N VAL A 173 -15.65 -7.78 20.56
CA VAL A 173 -14.47 -6.92 20.80
C VAL A 173 -13.15 -7.67 20.60
N THR A 174 -13.14 -8.97 20.87
CA THR A 174 -11.96 -9.84 20.73
C THR A 174 -12.35 -11.12 20.00
N PRO A 175 -11.43 -11.76 19.27
CA PRO A 175 -11.70 -13.04 18.61
C PRO A 175 -12.13 -14.09 19.64
N PRO A 176 -13.32 -14.72 19.48
CA PRO A 176 -13.79 -15.74 20.41
C PRO A 176 -12.85 -16.95 20.43
N PRO A 177 -12.53 -17.50 21.63
CA PRO A 177 -11.77 -18.74 21.73
C PRO A 177 -12.39 -19.87 20.89
N GLY A 178 -11.55 -20.56 20.11
CA GLY A 178 -12.00 -21.65 19.23
C GLY A 178 -12.36 -21.21 17.81
N SER A 179 -12.58 -19.92 17.53
CA SER A 179 -12.76 -19.42 16.16
C SER A 179 -11.47 -19.61 15.35
N LEU A 180 -11.60 -19.67 14.02
CA LEU A 180 -10.45 -19.74 13.10
C LEU A 180 -9.63 -18.46 13.17
N ILE A 181 -10.28 -17.31 13.32
CA ILE A 181 -9.63 -16.01 13.51
C ILE A 181 -8.77 -16.03 14.78
N HIS A 182 -9.31 -16.51 15.90
CA HIS A 182 -8.55 -16.67 17.14
C HIS A 182 -7.33 -17.57 16.92
N ARG A 183 -7.53 -18.73 16.29
CA ARG A 183 -6.43 -19.68 16.01
C ARG A 183 -5.34 -19.07 15.14
N LEU A 184 -5.70 -18.28 14.13
CA LEU A 184 -4.72 -17.62 13.26
C LEU A 184 -3.95 -16.53 14.02
N LEU A 185 -4.65 -15.61 14.69
CA LEU A 185 -4.02 -14.46 15.36
C LEU A 185 -3.14 -14.92 16.53
N TYR A 186 -3.70 -15.71 17.44
CA TYR A 186 -2.95 -16.21 18.60
C TYR A 186 -1.92 -17.27 18.24
N GLY A 187 -2.11 -18.03 17.16
CA GLY A 187 -1.12 -18.99 16.67
C GLY A 187 0.10 -18.34 16.05
N SER A 188 -0.09 -17.27 15.27
CA SER A 188 1.01 -16.53 14.62
C SER A 188 1.81 -15.65 15.59
N THR A 189 1.23 -15.31 16.74
CA THR A 189 1.87 -14.48 17.79
C THR A 189 2.12 -15.27 19.08
N LYS A 190 2.03 -16.60 19.03
CA LYS A 190 2.22 -17.44 20.22
C LYS A 190 3.62 -17.28 20.81
N ASP A 191 3.68 -17.22 22.13
CA ASP A 191 4.91 -17.05 22.93
C ASP A 191 5.64 -15.70 22.68
N ASP A 192 4.99 -14.76 22.00
CA ASP A 192 5.50 -13.41 21.78
C ASP A 192 5.18 -12.54 23.03
N PRO A 193 6.16 -11.84 23.60
CA PRO A 193 5.93 -10.97 24.77
C PRO A 193 4.95 -9.83 24.49
N GLU A 194 4.83 -9.39 23.23
CA GLU A 194 3.92 -8.33 22.78
C GLU A 194 2.66 -8.91 22.07
N GLN A 195 2.29 -10.16 22.38
CA GLN A 195 1.15 -10.82 21.72
C GLN A 195 -0.15 -9.98 21.80
N PRO A 196 -0.57 -9.43 22.96
CA PRO A 196 -1.80 -8.65 23.06
C PRO A 196 -1.77 -7.40 22.16
N GLU A 197 -0.66 -6.67 22.14
CA GLU A 197 -0.45 -5.46 21.36
C GLU A 197 -0.43 -5.78 19.86
N LYS A 198 0.22 -6.88 19.46
CA LYS A 198 0.26 -7.34 18.06
C LYS A 198 -1.12 -7.76 17.56
N ILE A 199 -1.91 -8.47 18.38
CA ILE A 199 -3.30 -8.81 18.05
C ILE A 199 -4.13 -7.53 17.91
N GLU A 200 -4.00 -6.61 18.85
CA GLU A 200 -4.68 -5.31 18.77
C GLU A 200 -4.28 -4.53 17.51
N ALA A 201 -2.99 -4.52 17.16
CA ALA A 201 -2.50 -3.91 15.92
C ALA A 201 -3.12 -4.53 14.67
N LEU A 202 -3.23 -5.88 14.61
CA LEU A 202 -3.85 -6.60 13.49
C LEU A 202 -5.35 -6.28 13.38
N LEU A 203 -6.06 -6.12 14.50
CA LEU A 203 -7.47 -5.74 14.51
C LEU A 203 -7.66 -4.28 14.05
N ARG A 204 -6.83 -3.35 14.52
CA ARG A 204 -6.85 -1.95 14.03
C ARG A 204 -6.47 -1.86 12.55
N LEU A 205 -5.55 -2.70 12.10
CA LEU A 205 -5.18 -2.80 10.69
C LEU A 205 -6.36 -3.28 9.83
N ALA A 206 -7.11 -4.29 10.30
CA ALA A 206 -8.36 -4.70 9.66
C ALA A 206 -9.36 -3.54 9.59
N GLY A 207 -9.48 -2.76 10.67
CA GLY A 207 -10.28 -1.55 10.71
C GLY A 207 -9.86 -0.49 9.70
N ALA A 208 -8.56 -0.23 9.56
CA ALA A 208 -8.02 0.69 8.57
C ALA A 208 -8.31 0.24 7.12
N VAL A 209 -8.25 -1.07 6.86
CA VAL A 209 -8.61 -1.67 5.56
C VAL A 209 -10.07 -1.38 5.21
N VAL A 210 -11.01 -1.75 6.08
CA VAL A 210 -12.44 -1.67 5.75
C VAL A 210 -13.00 -0.24 5.72
N THR A 211 -12.35 0.71 6.38
CA THR A 211 -12.74 2.13 6.39
C THR A 211 -12.09 2.97 5.28
N GLY A 212 -11.15 2.38 4.50
CA GLY A 212 -10.36 3.15 3.54
C GLY A 212 -9.50 4.22 4.21
N SER A 213 -9.04 3.98 5.44
CA SER A 213 -8.28 4.93 6.24
C SER A 213 -6.77 4.74 6.15
N GLY A 214 -6.29 3.86 5.27
CA GLY A 214 -4.90 3.44 5.21
C GLY A 214 -3.88 4.54 4.97
N THR A 215 -4.23 5.55 4.19
CA THR A 215 -3.30 6.66 3.84
C THR A 215 -3.83 8.04 4.21
N ARG A 216 -5.14 8.20 4.36
CA ARG A 216 -5.81 9.47 4.73
C ARG A 216 -6.39 9.43 6.14
N GLY A 217 -6.18 8.35 6.85
CA GLY A 217 -6.78 8.12 8.14
C GLY A 217 -5.97 8.68 9.30
N ILE A 218 -6.35 8.16 10.42
CA ILE A 218 -5.67 8.37 11.70
C ILE A 218 -4.42 7.50 11.68
N ASP A 219 -3.25 8.09 11.94
CA ASP A 219 -1.94 7.42 11.96
C ASP A 219 -1.64 6.59 10.68
N PRO A 220 -1.56 7.23 9.49
CA PRO A 220 -1.35 6.52 8.23
C PRO A 220 -0.02 5.78 8.21
N LYS A 221 -0.06 4.47 8.03
CA LYS A 221 1.10 3.57 8.03
C LYS A 221 1.12 2.65 6.82
N VAL A 222 2.31 2.40 6.33
CA VAL A 222 2.61 1.24 5.50
C VAL A 222 3.04 0.12 6.44
N VAL A 223 2.29 -0.95 6.47
CA VAL A 223 2.52 -2.06 7.40
C VAL A 223 3.36 -3.14 6.74
N ILE A 224 4.40 -3.58 7.43
CA ILE A 224 5.26 -4.68 6.98
C ILE A 224 5.14 -5.83 7.98
N LEU A 225 4.68 -6.97 7.49
CA LEU A 225 4.72 -8.24 8.23
C LEU A 225 6.10 -8.88 7.98
N LYS A 226 7.05 -8.67 8.90
CA LYS A 226 8.41 -9.22 8.82
C LYS A 226 8.51 -10.51 9.62
N GLY A 227 9.31 -11.45 9.20
CA GLY A 227 9.69 -12.59 10.04
C GLY A 227 9.92 -13.88 9.28
N GLU A 228 10.01 -14.97 10.03
CA GLU A 228 10.35 -16.30 9.56
C GLU A 228 9.37 -16.87 8.52
N SER A 229 9.88 -17.75 7.67
CA SER A 229 9.03 -18.54 6.77
C SER A 229 8.06 -19.40 7.59
N LYS A 230 6.82 -19.52 7.10
CA LYS A 230 5.76 -20.30 7.78
C LYS A 230 5.30 -19.74 9.15
N ALA A 231 5.56 -18.48 9.43
CA ALA A 231 5.06 -17.79 10.62
C ALA A 231 3.60 -17.29 10.51
N GLY A 232 2.91 -17.58 9.40
CA GLY A 232 1.50 -17.20 9.19
C GLY A 232 1.27 -15.91 8.42
N LYS A 233 2.32 -15.17 8.01
CA LYS A 233 2.22 -13.89 7.29
C LYS A 233 1.30 -13.94 6.06
N GLY A 234 1.50 -14.94 5.18
CA GLY A 234 0.66 -15.12 3.98
C GLY A 234 -0.80 -15.44 4.32
N LEU A 235 -1.05 -16.17 5.41
CA LEU A 235 -2.40 -16.47 5.88
C LEU A 235 -3.11 -15.23 6.41
N LEU A 236 -2.38 -14.34 7.11
CA LEU A 236 -2.88 -13.03 7.53
C LEU A 236 -3.21 -12.16 6.31
N LEU A 237 -2.35 -12.14 5.27
CA LEU A 237 -2.65 -11.42 4.03
C LEU A 237 -3.89 -11.98 3.33
N THR A 238 -4.08 -13.31 3.31
CA THR A 238 -5.29 -13.94 2.77
C THR A 238 -6.54 -13.52 3.55
N MET A 239 -6.46 -13.46 4.87
CA MET A 239 -7.55 -12.97 5.73
C MET A 239 -7.88 -11.49 5.42
N PHE A 240 -6.88 -10.61 5.30
CA PHE A 240 -7.10 -9.20 4.95
C PHE A 240 -7.70 -9.03 3.54
N ARG A 241 -7.24 -9.82 2.56
CA ARG A 241 -7.84 -9.84 1.21
C ARG A 241 -9.29 -10.24 1.24
N GLY A 242 -9.65 -11.19 2.08
CA GLY A 242 -11.04 -11.61 2.23
C GLY A 242 -11.98 -10.53 2.76
N LEU A 243 -11.47 -9.55 3.52
CA LEU A 243 -12.30 -8.45 4.06
C LEU A 243 -12.91 -7.57 2.98
N VAL A 244 -12.28 -7.44 1.82
CA VAL A 244 -12.69 -6.50 0.78
C VAL A 244 -12.89 -7.22 -0.56
N PRO A 245 -13.82 -6.80 -1.42
CA PRO A 245 -14.03 -7.43 -2.71
C PRO A 245 -12.81 -7.27 -3.63
N ALA A 246 -12.68 -8.13 -4.62
CA ALA A 246 -11.56 -8.10 -5.57
C ALA A 246 -11.42 -6.75 -6.29
N SER A 247 -12.54 -6.06 -6.55
CA SER A 247 -12.57 -4.70 -7.12
C SER A 247 -11.83 -3.68 -6.26
N ALA A 248 -11.84 -3.84 -4.92
CA ALA A 248 -11.21 -2.96 -3.95
C ALA A 248 -9.77 -3.34 -3.59
N GLN A 249 -9.18 -4.34 -4.28
CA GLN A 249 -7.83 -4.84 -4.03
C GLN A 249 -6.88 -4.52 -5.18
N CYS A 250 -5.59 -4.41 -4.86
CA CYS A 250 -4.49 -4.47 -5.82
C CYS A 250 -3.25 -5.13 -5.20
N SER A 251 -2.27 -5.46 -6.06
CA SER A 251 -1.03 -6.10 -5.64
C SER A 251 0.14 -5.40 -6.31
N ILE A 252 0.54 -4.25 -5.74
CA ILE A 252 1.61 -3.40 -6.26
C ILE A 252 2.72 -3.36 -5.22
N SER A 253 3.93 -3.77 -5.61
CA SER A 253 5.09 -3.69 -4.72
C SER A 253 5.54 -2.24 -4.53
N PRO A 254 6.16 -1.89 -3.39
CA PRO A 254 6.68 -0.54 -3.16
C PRO A 254 7.72 -0.09 -4.20
N SER A 255 8.43 -1.01 -4.85
CA SER A 255 9.38 -0.70 -5.94
C SER A 255 8.68 -0.22 -7.22
N GLN A 256 7.43 -0.60 -7.44
CA GLN A 256 6.60 -0.20 -8.59
C GLN A 256 5.87 1.12 -8.37
N PHE A 257 5.87 1.68 -7.17
CA PHE A 257 5.20 2.94 -6.88
C PHE A 257 5.70 4.12 -7.71
N ALA A 258 6.96 4.09 -8.18
CA ALA A 258 7.52 5.12 -9.06
C ALA A 258 7.04 5.04 -10.52
N ASP A 259 6.41 3.93 -10.92
CA ASP A 259 5.89 3.75 -12.27
C ASP A 259 4.43 4.20 -12.34
N LYS A 260 4.17 5.20 -13.20
CA LYS A 260 2.84 5.80 -13.39
C LYS A 260 1.78 4.81 -13.84
N ASN A 261 2.17 3.74 -14.56
CA ASN A 261 1.24 2.73 -15.05
C ASN A 261 0.82 1.74 -13.95
N PHE A 262 1.68 1.53 -12.94
CA PHE A 262 1.34 0.69 -11.79
C PHE A 262 0.63 1.50 -10.71
N VAL A 263 1.12 2.68 -10.37
CA VAL A 263 0.57 3.46 -9.25
C VAL A 263 -0.90 3.85 -9.47
N VAL A 264 -1.35 4.00 -10.73
CA VAL A 264 -2.75 4.29 -11.05
C VAL A 264 -3.72 3.19 -10.59
N GLU A 265 -3.24 1.97 -10.43
CA GLU A 265 -4.07 0.86 -9.95
C GLU A 265 -4.43 0.97 -8.45
N LEU A 266 -3.78 1.88 -7.69
CA LEU A 266 -4.20 2.24 -6.32
C LEU A 266 -5.49 3.09 -6.29
N ALA A 267 -5.89 3.68 -7.42
CA ALA A 267 -7.06 4.56 -7.47
C ALA A 267 -8.33 3.81 -7.04
N GLY A 268 -8.97 4.31 -5.97
CA GLY A 268 -10.20 3.74 -5.43
C GLY A 268 -10.07 2.39 -4.73
N LYS A 269 -8.86 1.93 -4.42
CA LYS A 269 -8.63 0.68 -3.68
C LYS A 269 -8.67 0.90 -2.19
N LEU A 270 -9.13 -0.13 -1.46
CA LEU A 270 -9.11 -0.20 0.00
C LEU A 270 -7.88 -0.94 0.52
N LEU A 271 -7.34 -1.87 -0.26
CA LEU A 271 -6.25 -2.73 0.15
C LEU A 271 -5.23 -2.92 -0.98
N ASN A 272 -3.95 -2.71 -0.64
CA ASN A 272 -2.82 -3.10 -1.46
C ASN A 272 -1.94 -4.08 -0.69
N THR A 273 -1.73 -5.28 -1.22
CA THR A 273 -0.91 -6.31 -0.58
C THR A 273 0.16 -6.83 -1.52
N TYR A 274 1.32 -7.20 -0.95
CA TYR A 274 2.37 -7.89 -1.71
C TYR A 274 3.05 -8.92 -0.81
N ASP A 275 3.12 -10.17 -1.27
CA ASP A 275 3.42 -11.32 -0.40
C ASP A 275 4.91 -11.54 -0.14
N GLU A 276 5.79 -11.12 -1.04
CA GLU A 276 7.24 -11.34 -0.92
C GLU A 276 8.02 -10.10 -1.39
N LEU A 277 8.32 -9.20 -0.45
CA LEU A 277 9.29 -8.15 -0.73
C LEU A 277 10.68 -8.77 -0.67
N GLY A 278 11.36 -8.85 -1.81
CA GLY A 278 12.76 -9.25 -1.85
C GLY A 278 13.67 -8.17 -1.25
N SER A 279 14.72 -8.57 -0.54
CA SER A 279 15.72 -7.63 0.01
C SER A 279 16.44 -6.79 -1.05
N THR A 280 16.46 -7.25 -2.30
CA THR A 280 17.03 -6.54 -3.45
C THR A 280 16.10 -5.47 -4.03
N TYR A 281 14.84 -5.43 -3.62
CA TYR A 281 13.91 -4.38 -4.05
C TYR A 281 14.27 -3.05 -3.41
N ALA A 282 14.65 -2.10 -4.25
CA ALA A 282 14.94 -0.75 -3.80
C ALA A 282 13.70 0.14 -3.94
N VAL A 283 13.17 0.58 -2.82
CA VAL A 283 12.01 1.46 -2.73
C VAL A 283 12.45 2.92 -2.89
N THR A 284 11.78 3.70 -3.72
CA THR A 284 12.05 5.13 -3.85
C THR A 284 11.40 5.88 -2.68
N SER A 285 12.23 6.44 -1.79
CA SER A 285 11.79 7.09 -0.55
C SER A 285 10.79 8.24 -0.77
N GLU A 286 10.94 9.02 -1.86
CA GLU A 286 10.05 10.14 -2.16
C GLU A 286 8.63 9.67 -2.47
N VAL A 287 8.49 8.73 -3.41
CA VAL A 287 7.16 8.20 -3.80
C VAL A 287 6.52 7.39 -2.67
N PHE A 288 7.34 6.64 -1.91
CA PHE A 288 6.87 5.94 -0.71
C PHE A 288 6.24 6.89 0.31
N LYS A 289 6.88 8.05 0.55
CA LYS A 289 6.31 9.08 1.45
C LYS A 289 4.99 9.63 0.92
N GLN A 290 4.93 9.94 -0.36
CA GLN A 290 3.73 10.47 -1.01
C GLN A 290 2.54 9.51 -0.86
N ILE A 291 2.75 8.22 -1.14
CA ILE A 291 1.70 7.20 -0.98
C ILE A 291 1.33 7.01 0.48
N GLY A 292 2.32 7.00 1.38
CA GLY A 292 2.09 6.82 2.82
C GLY A 292 1.38 7.99 3.51
N THR A 293 1.30 9.19 2.89
CA THR A 293 0.58 10.36 3.44
C THR A 293 -0.78 10.61 2.79
N GLY A 294 -1.10 9.89 1.71
CA GLY A 294 -2.29 10.17 0.93
C GLY A 294 -2.23 11.51 0.20
N ASP A 295 -1.04 11.92 -0.23
CA ASP A 295 -0.90 13.07 -1.12
C ASP A 295 -1.46 12.73 -2.50
N PRO A 296 -1.93 13.73 -3.29
CA PRO A 296 -2.39 13.49 -4.65
C PRO A 296 -1.30 12.87 -5.51
N ILE A 297 -1.64 11.80 -6.22
CA ILE A 297 -0.76 11.04 -7.09
C ILE A 297 -1.29 11.12 -8.52
N THR A 298 -0.41 11.32 -9.49
CA THR A 298 -0.77 11.27 -10.90
C THR A 298 -0.24 9.98 -11.51
N GLY A 299 -1.15 9.12 -11.93
CA GLY A 299 -0.88 7.91 -12.70
C GLY A 299 -1.48 7.98 -14.11
N CYS A 300 -1.19 7.01 -14.93
CA CYS A 300 -1.72 6.93 -16.29
C CYS A 300 -1.88 5.45 -16.69
N ARG A 301 -3.09 5.04 -17.04
CA ARG A 301 -3.28 3.71 -17.65
C ARG A 301 -2.67 3.70 -19.05
N LYS A 302 -2.14 2.56 -19.45
CA LYS A 302 -1.58 2.39 -20.79
C LYS A 302 -2.61 2.81 -21.86
N TYR A 303 -2.22 3.75 -22.71
CA TYR A 303 -3.08 4.38 -23.73
C TYR A 303 -4.24 5.25 -23.19
N GLY A 304 -4.30 5.51 -21.88
CA GLY A 304 -5.30 6.37 -21.24
C GLY A 304 -4.80 7.80 -20.98
N HIS A 305 -5.68 8.64 -20.47
CA HIS A 305 -5.32 9.97 -19.98
C HIS A 305 -4.72 9.91 -18.57
N PRO A 306 -3.84 10.85 -18.21
CA PRO A 306 -3.37 10.97 -16.83
C PRO A 306 -4.56 11.19 -15.87
N VAL A 307 -4.56 10.45 -14.76
CA VAL A 307 -5.55 10.56 -13.68
C VAL A 307 -4.83 10.96 -12.41
N THR A 308 -5.31 12.04 -11.77
CA THR A 308 -4.85 12.45 -10.44
C THR A 308 -5.88 11.97 -9.42
N PHE A 309 -5.41 11.25 -8.42
CA PHE A 309 -6.25 10.69 -7.37
C PHE A 309 -5.49 10.69 -6.03
N THR A 310 -6.22 10.52 -4.95
CA THR A 310 -5.66 10.26 -3.63
C THR A 310 -5.91 8.80 -3.27
N SER A 311 -4.85 8.07 -2.94
CA SER A 311 -4.99 6.68 -2.49
C SER A 311 -5.63 6.63 -1.10
N THR A 312 -6.54 5.68 -0.90
CA THR A 312 -7.13 5.32 0.40
C THR A 312 -6.71 3.92 0.84
N ALA A 313 -5.96 3.23 -0.01
CA ALA A 313 -5.58 1.84 0.20
C ALA A 313 -4.67 1.66 1.42
N GLN A 314 -5.03 0.77 2.33
CA GLN A 314 -4.10 0.27 3.32
C GLN A 314 -3.04 -0.59 2.63
N ASN A 315 -1.78 -0.20 2.79
CA ASN A 315 -0.66 -0.96 2.24
C ASN A 315 -0.15 -1.96 3.29
N ILE A 316 -0.18 -3.25 2.96
CA ILE A 316 0.30 -4.36 3.81
C ILE A 316 1.21 -5.26 2.99
N PHE A 317 2.46 -5.36 3.40
CA PHE A 317 3.47 -6.14 2.71
C PHE A 317 4.07 -7.20 3.60
N ALA A 318 4.45 -8.36 3.05
CA ALA A 318 5.16 -9.38 3.78
C ALA A 318 6.61 -9.50 3.25
N CYS A 319 7.55 -9.74 4.17
CA CYS A 319 8.93 -10.01 3.85
C CYS A 319 9.59 -10.89 4.91
N ASN A 320 10.74 -11.46 4.58
CA ASN A 320 11.62 -12.06 5.57
C ASN A 320 12.71 -11.06 5.99
N LEU A 321 13.17 -10.24 5.04
CA LEU A 321 14.13 -9.17 5.26
C LEU A 321 13.56 -7.85 4.74
N LEU A 322 13.80 -6.75 5.46
CA LEU A 322 13.32 -5.43 5.07
C LEU A 322 13.94 -4.98 3.73
N PRO A 323 13.17 -4.30 2.88
CA PRO A 323 13.68 -3.78 1.61
C PRO A 323 14.65 -2.61 1.82
N SER A 324 15.57 -2.40 0.88
CA SER A 324 16.42 -1.22 0.86
C SER A 324 15.67 0.00 0.32
N PHE A 325 16.08 1.21 0.77
CA PHE A 325 15.45 2.46 0.34
C PHE A 325 16.42 3.30 -0.50
N ARG A 326 16.09 3.51 -1.78
CA ARG A 326 16.82 4.45 -2.64
C ARG A 326 16.56 5.88 -2.19
N GLY A 327 17.64 6.68 -2.11
CA GLY A 327 17.56 8.03 -1.55
C GLY A 327 17.64 8.04 -0.03
N GLY A 328 17.81 6.84 0.58
CA GLY A 328 18.07 6.58 1.99
C GLY A 328 16.83 6.68 2.88
N ILE A 329 17.01 6.42 4.15
CA ILE A 329 15.94 6.33 5.15
C ILE A 329 15.99 7.56 6.04
N ASP A 330 15.02 8.45 5.88
CA ASP A 330 14.86 9.60 6.77
C ASP A 330 13.73 9.38 7.78
N LYS A 331 13.63 10.27 8.77
CA LYS A 331 12.57 10.23 9.77
C LYS A 331 11.16 10.19 9.16
N ALA A 332 10.98 10.78 7.97
CA ALA A 332 9.68 10.78 7.31
C ALA A 332 9.31 9.42 6.73
N VAL A 333 10.28 8.62 6.26
CA VAL A 333 10.07 7.21 5.88
C VAL A 333 9.77 6.37 7.13
N LEU A 334 10.60 6.51 8.18
CA LEU A 334 10.43 5.74 9.42
C LEU A 334 9.07 5.97 10.07
N ASN A 335 8.61 7.22 10.13
CA ASN A 335 7.31 7.56 10.72
C ASN A 335 6.12 6.95 9.97
N ARG A 336 6.29 6.52 8.71
CA ARG A 336 5.24 5.89 7.88
C ARG A 336 5.29 4.38 7.88
N LEU A 337 6.32 3.81 8.43
CA LEU A 337 6.45 2.37 8.57
C LEU A 337 5.87 1.90 9.90
N TYR A 338 5.22 0.75 9.87
CA TYR A 338 4.81 0.00 11.05
C TYR A 338 5.17 -1.47 10.83
N ILE A 339 6.10 -2.00 11.61
CA ILE A 339 6.65 -3.34 11.41
C ILE A 339 6.04 -4.27 12.44
N LEU A 340 5.36 -5.32 11.96
CA LEU A 340 4.88 -6.41 12.79
C LEU A 340 5.79 -7.61 12.59
N GLN A 341 6.51 -7.99 13.64
CA GLN A 341 7.51 -9.05 13.61
C GLN A 341 6.91 -10.39 14.03
N PHE A 342 7.23 -11.44 13.26
CA PHE A 342 6.76 -12.81 13.45
C PHE A 342 7.96 -13.77 13.41
N ASP A 343 8.61 -13.98 14.55
CA ASP A 343 9.90 -14.69 14.63
C ASP A 343 9.76 -16.19 14.78
N ARG A 344 8.52 -16.68 14.90
CA ARG A 344 8.26 -18.09 15.15
C ARG A 344 7.53 -18.74 13.99
N ALA A 345 8.14 -19.73 13.38
CA ALA A 345 7.43 -20.64 12.47
C ALA A 345 6.37 -21.44 13.23
N ILE A 346 5.13 -21.46 12.73
CA ILE A 346 4.06 -22.27 13.30
C ILE A 346 4.42 -23.76 13.10
N PRO A 347 4.50 -24.58 14.18
CA PRO A 347 4.79 -25.99 14.07
C PRO A 347 3.78 -26.75 13.21
N PRO A 348 4.19 -27.76 12.44
CA PRO A 348 3.30 -28.47 11.50
C PRO A 348 1.99 -28.98 12.13
N GLU A 349 2.07 -29.48 13.35
CA GLU A 349 0.93 -30.03 14.10
C GLU A 349 -0.07 -28.97 14.58
N GLN A 350 0.33 -27.69 14.61
CA GLN A 350 -0.53 -26.56 14.97
C GLN A 350 -1.12 -25.85 13.75
N ARG A 351 -0.64 -26.20 12.54
CA ARG A 351 -1.13 -25.58 11.30
C ARG A 351 -2.54 -26.08 10.99
N VAL A 352 -3.38 -25.15 10.62
CA VAL A 352 -4.68 -25.45 10.00
C VAL A 352 -4.53 -25.14 8.52
N GLU A 353 -4.78 -26.16 7.70
CA GLU A 353 -4.72 -26.01 6.25
C GLU A 353 -5.69 -24.93 5.78
N ASP A 354 -5.21 -24.04 4.92
CA ASP A 354 -5.95 -22.94 4.30
C ASP A 354 -6.79 -22.10 5.28
N ILE A 355 -6.31 -21.91 6.51
CA ILE A 355 -7.06 -21.22 7.57
C ILE A 355 -7.54 -19.84 7.12
N GLY A 356 -6.74 -19.10 6.34
CA GLY A 356 -7.12 -17.78 5.81
C GLY A 356 -8.36 -17.86 4.90
N ALA A 357 -8.37 -18.80 3.96
CA ALA A 357 -9.52 -19.02 3.08
C ALA A 357 -10.75 -19.55 3.86
N ARG A 358 -10.54 -20.42 4.84
CA ARG A 358 -11.63 -20.93 5.71
C ARG A 358 -12.24 -19.85 6.60
N ILE A 359 -11.45 -18.86 7.04
CA ILE A 359 -11.98 -17.67 7.74
C ILE A 359 -12.93 -16.92 6.81
N VAL A 360 -12.46 -16.65 5.58
CA VAL A 360 -13.26 -15.95 4.55
C VAL A 360 -14.57 -16.70 4.25
N GLU A 361 -14.53 -18.03 4.19
CA GLU A 361 -15.72 -18.85 3.92
C GLU A 361 -16.70 -18.90 5.10
N LYS A 362 -16.21 -18.96 6.35
CA LYS A 362 -17.03 -19.36 7.51
C LYS A 362 -17.20 -18.28 8.58
N GLU A 363 -16.30 -17.30 8.65
CA GLU A 363 -16.25 -16.33 9.74
C GLU A 363 -16.21 -14.87 9.27
N MET A 364 -16.70 -14.59 8.03
CA MET A 364 -16.63 -13.25 7.45
C MET A 364 -17.38 -12.17 8.24
N ASP A 365 -18.59 -12.49 8.74
CA ASP A 365 -19.34 -11.53 9.55
C ASP A 365 -18.66 -11.27 10.90
N LEU A 366 -18.05 -12.28 11.49
CA LEU A 366 -17.22 -12.14 12.68
C LEU A 366 -15.97 -11.28 12.40
N LEU A 367 -15.29 -11.55 11.28
CA LEU A 367 -14.09 -10.80 10.88
C LEU A 367 -14.42 -9.32 10.61
N LEU A 368 -15.55 -9.05 9.93
CA LEU A 368 -16.03 -7.69 9.73
C LEU A 368 -16.38 -7.00 11.07
N GLY A 369 -17.04 -7.68 11.96
CA GLY A 369 -17.36 -7.17 13.31
C GLY A 369 -16.10 -6.78 14.09
N LEU A 370 -15.08 -7.64 14.07
CA LEU A 370 -13.79 -7.37 14.68
C LEU A 370 -13.04 -6.21 13.99
N ALA A 371 -13.14 -6.10 12.68
CA ALA A 371 -12.55 -5.00 11.92
C ALA A 371 -13.23 -3.64 12.26
N ILE A 372 -14.55 -3.62 12.40
CA ILE A 372 -15.30 -2.42 12.83
C ILE A 372 -14.92 -2.00 14.25
N GLU A 373 -14.76 -2.95 15.17
CA GLU A 373 -14.26 -2.65 16.52
C GLU A 373 -12.79 -2.16 16.49
N GLY A 374 -11.96 -2.74 15.62
CA GLY A 374 -10.60 -2.26 15.39
C GLY A 374 -10.57 -0.82 14.86
N ALA A 375 -11.47 -0.48 13.91
CA ALA A 375 -11.63 0.88 13.41
C ALA A 375 -12.09 1.84 14.52
N SER A 376 -13.07 1.44 15.33
CA SER A 376 -13.54 2.19 16.49
C SER A 376 -12.40 2.55 17.43
N ARG A 377 -11.55 1.59 17.78
CA ARG A 377 -10.40 1.80 18.65
C ARG A 377 -9.32 2.67 18.00
N LEU A 378 -9.05 2.47 16.70
CA LEU A 378 -8.10 3.29 15.96
C LEU A 378 -8.55 4.76 15.92
N ILE A 379 -9.84 5.02 15.69
CA ILE A 379 -10.41 6.38 15.70
C ILE A 379 -10.28 7.00 17.09
N ARG A 380 -10.69 6.30 18.14
CA ARG A 380 -10.68 6.79 19.51
C ARG A 380 -9.28 7.09 20.05
N GLU A 381 -8.32 6.22 19.75
CA GLU A 381 -6.96 6.33 20.30
C GLU A 381 -6.01 7.11 19.39
N GLY A 382 -6.39 7.34 18.15
CA GLY A 382 -5.64 8.17 17.21
C GLY A 382 -4.33 7.56 16.70
N LYS A 383 -4.03 6.28 16.99
CA LYS A 383 -2.76 5.62 16.65
C LYS A 383 -2.84 4.10 16.70
N PHE A 384 -1.89 3.45 16.05
CA PHE A 384 -1.61 2.03 16.28
C PHE A 384 -0.97 1.80 17.65
N PRO A 385 -1.08 0.58 18.22
CA PRO A 385 -0.39 0.21 19.45
C PRO A 385 1.12 0.45 19.36
N HIS A 386 1.71 0.83 20.47
CA HIS A 386 3.16 0.90 20.59
C HIS A 386 3.73 -0.53 20.70
N LEU A 387 4.80 -0.82 19.95
CA LEU A 387 5.52 -2.08 19.96
C LEU A 387 7.02 -1.78 20.08
N GLU A 388 7.66 -2.30 21.11
CA GLU A 388 9.12 -2.16 21.30
C GLU A 388 9.88 -2.85 20.18
N SER A 389 9.40 -4.03 19.74
CA SER A 389 9.94 -4.76 18.59
C SER A 389 9.90 -3.95 17.29
N ALA A 390 8.81 -3.20 17.04
CA ALA A 390 8.70 -2.34 15.87
C ALA A 390 9.70 -1.17 15.93
N GLU A 391 9.89 -0.56 17.09
CA GLU A 391 10.86 0.52 17.27
C GLU A 391 12.30 0.03 17.11
N ALA A 392 12.63 -1.14 17.64
CA ALA A 392 13.94 -1.76 17.48
C ALA A 392 14.26 -2.01 16.00
N GLU A 393 13.31 -2.57 15.23
CA GLU A 393 13.45 -2.78 13.78
C GLU A 393 13.61 -1.47 13.02
N LEU A 394 12.85 -0.44 13.37
CA LEU A 394 12.98 0.88 12.74
C LEU A 394 14.33 1.54 13.09
N ALA A 395 14.85 1.33 14.29
CA ALA A 395 16.17 1.80 14.68
C ALA A 395 17.28 1.08 13.90
N GLU A 396 17.20 -0.25 13.77
CA GLU A 396 18.12 -1.04 12.95
C GLU A 396 18.06 -0.59 11.48
N LEU A 397 16.86 -0.45 10.93
CA LEU A 397 16.65 0.02 9.57
C LEU A 397 17.26 1.42 9.36
N ALA A 398 17.14 2.32 10.33
CA ALA A 398 17.74 3.65 10.28
C ALA A 398 19.27 3.59 10.25
N GLU A 399 19.88 2.60 10.88
CA GLU A 399 21.33 2.40 10.89
C GLU A 399 21.87 1.88 9.55
N THR A 400 21.04 1.24 8.74
CA THR A 400 21.40 0.81 7.38
C THR A 400 21.52 1.98 6.39
N ASP A 401 21.13 3.20 6.77
CA ASP A 401 21.33 4.39 5.93
C ASP A 401 22.81 4.66 5.73
N SER A 402 23.26 4.64 4.48
CA SER A 402 24.68 4.79 4.14
C SER A 402 25.32 6.08 4.66
N VAL A 403 24.54 7.18 4.77
CA VAL A 403 25.03 8.43 5.35
C VAL A 403 25.14 8.34 6.86
N VAL A 404 24.20 7.67 7.51
CA VAL A 404 24.22 7.45 8.98
C VAL A 404 25.39 6.53 9.33
N ALA A 405 25.54 5.41 8.62
CA ALA A 405 26.64 4.48 8.81
C ALA A 405 27.99 5.17 8.61
N TRP A 406 28.15 5.92 7.51
CA TRP A 406 29.34 6.71 7.25
C TRP A 406 29.59 7.75 8.36
N PHE A 407 28.55 8.46 8.80
CA PHE A 407 28.68 9.47 9.86
C PHE A 407 29.15 8.85 11.18
N LYS A 408 28.54 7.74 11.59
CA LYS A 408 28.92 7.02 12.81
C LYS A 408 30.37 6.54 12.77
N ASP A 409 30.84 6.10 11.61
CA ASP A 409 32.20 5.56 11.45
C ASP A 409 33.26 6.65 11.26
N ARG A 410 32.97 7.68 10.46
CA ARG A 410 33.98 8.65 9.99
C ARG A 410 34.04 9.95 10.77
N ILE A 411 32.94 10.36 11.40
CA ILE A 411 32.82 11.70 11.95
C ILE A 411 32.72 11.66 13.47
N GLU A 412 33.47 12.54 14.09
CA GLU A 412 33.38 12.82 15.52
C GLU A 412 32.88 14.25 15.75
N ARG A 413 32.02 14.42 16.77
CA ARG A 413 31.61 15.74 17.25
C ARG A 413 32.66 16.27 18.21
N THR A 414 33.06 17.49 18.00
CA THR A 414 34.09 18.10 18.82
C THR A 414 33.72 19.52 19.26
N THR A 415 34.05 19.86 20.48
CA THR A 415 33.98 21.21 21.04
C THR A 415 35.34 21.94 20.95
N LEU A 416 36.37 21.26 20.48
CA LEU A 416 37.70 21.84 20.31
C LEU A 416 37.66 23.06 19.40
N VAL A 417 38.49 24.04 19.69
CA VAL A 417 38.69 25.25 18.89
C VAL A 417 40.09 25.28 18.32
N LYS A 418 40.19 25.67 17.06
CA LYS A 418 41.46 25.93 16.40
C LYS A 418 41.88 27.39 16.73
N VAL A 419 43.10 27.59 17.16
CA VAL A 419 43.69 28.93 17.31
C VAL A 419 44.34 29.29 15.96
N ASN A 420 43.86 30.34 15.36
CA ASN A 420 44.37 30.86 14.05
C ASN A 420 45.69 31.60 14.26
N LYS A 421 46.42 31.89 13.18
CA LYS A 421 47.71 32.60 13.21
C LYS A 421 47.61 34.03 13.81
N ASP A 422 46.43 34.62 13.77
CA ASP A 422 46.08 35.93 14.34
C ASP A 422 45.60 35.86 15.79
N GLY A 423 45.70 34.69 16.46
CA GLY A 423 45.25 34.49 17.84
C GLY A 423 43.73 34.31 17.99
N THR A 424 42.94 34.43 16.92
CA THR A 424 41.48 34.20 17.03
C THR A 424 41.17 32.73 17.17
N ARG A 425 40.07 32.41 17.91
CA ARG A 425 39.58 31.03 18.08
C ARG A 425 38.44 30.76 17.15
N SER A 426 38.53 29.66 16.43
CA SER A 426 37.44 29.18 15.55
C SER A 426 37.10 27.72 15.81
N SER A 427 35.81 27.35 15.77
CA SER A 427 35.40 25.96 15.90
C SER A 427 35.98 25.12 14.75
N ILE A 428 36.35 23.88 15.03
CA ILE A 428 36.75 22.92 14.03
C ILE A 428 35.57 22.71 13.07
N ARG A 429 35.86 22.62 11.79
CA ARG A 429 34.84 22.58 10.73
C ARG A 429 35.31 21.78 9.53
N LEU A 430 34.35 21.09 8.88
CA LEU A 430 34.56 20.37 7.63
C LEU A 430 33.65 20.94 6.53
N THR A 431 34.20 21.10 5.32
CA THR A 431 33.37 21.51 4.18
C THR A 431 32.43 20.38 3.75
N SER A 432 31.24 20.73 3.24
CA SER A 432 30.31 19.74 2.69
C SER A 432 30.94 18.93 1.57
N SER A 433 31.85 19.53 0.78
CA SER A 433 32.55 18.84 -0.31
C SER A 433 33.55 17.80 0.21
N GLN A 434 34.30 18.10 1.27
CA GLN A 434 35.23 17.14 1.89
C GLN A 434 34.49 15.95 2.48
N MET A 435 33.43 16.21 3.24
CA MET A 435 32.60 15.17 3.82
C MET A 435 31.94 14.31 2.75
N TYR A 436 31.43 14.92 1.69
CA TYR A 436 30.77 14.19 0.60
C TYR A 436 31.76 13.36 -0.22
N ALA A 437 32.96 13.85 -0.46
CA ALA A 437 34.00 13.09 -1.17
C ALA A 437 34.40 11.83 -0.39
N ASP A 438 34.61 11.94 0.93
CA ASP A 438 34.92 10.78 1.79
C ASP A 438 33.75 9.79 1.84
N TYR A 439 32.50 10.27 2.02
CA TYR A 439 31.31 9.44 1.94
C TYR A 439 31.21 8.66 0.63
N LYS A 440 31.39 9.36 -0.51
CA LYS A 440 31.29 8.76 -1.83
C LYS A 440 32.34 7.67 -2.03
N THR A 441 33.59 7.96 -1.71
CA THR A 441 34.70 7.01 -1.81
C THR A 441 34.41 5.74 -1.00
N ARG A 442 33.89 5.90 0.20
CA ARG A 442 33.54 4.76 1.05
C ARG A 442 32.36 3.97 0.52
N ALA A 443 31.28 4.63 0.14
CA ALA A 443 30.12 3.96 -0.42
C ALA A 443 30.47 3.15 -1.70
N GLU A 444 31.34 3.69 -2.54
CA GLU A 444 31.88 2.97 -3.71
C GLU A 444 32.74 1.76 -3.30
N ALA A 445 33.56 1.89 -2.26
CA ALA A 445 34.38 0.79 -1.73
C ALA A 445 33.55 -0.33 -1.08
N GLU A 446 32.40 0.01 -0.46
CA GLU A 446 31.43 -0.94 0.09
C GLU A 446 30.52 -1.58 -0.97
N GLY A 447 30.73 -1.27 -2.27
CA GLY A 447 30.00 -1.86 -3.38
C GLY A 447 28.60 -1.26 -3.61
N HIS A 448 28.31 -0.08 -3.05
CA HIS A 448 27.06 0.61 -3.34
C HIS A 448 26.97 1.02 -4.82
N ASP A 449 25.86 0.67 -5.49
CA ASP A 449 25.60 1.12 -6.86
C ASP A 449 25.53 2.66 -6.90
N ARG A 450 26.02 3.25 -7.98
CA ARG A 450 25.99 4.71 -8.21
C ARG A 450 24.62 5.34 -8.04
N LYS A 451 23.55 4.57 -8.30
CA LYS A 451 22.16 5.03 -8.12
C LYS A 451 21.70 5.03 -6.67
N SER A 452 22.36 4.27 -5.79
CA SER A 452 22.07 4.23 -4.36
C SER A 452 22.87 5.26 -3.56
N ILE A 453 23.95 5.80 -4.11
CA ILE A 453 24.74 6.89 -3.50
C ILE A 453 23.94 8.18 -3.58
N VAL A 454 23.61 8.76 -2.44
CA VAL A 454 22.81 10.00 -2.39
C VAL A 454 23.62 11.20 -2.90
N GLY A 455 22.96 12.13 -3.61
CA GLY A 455 23.61 13.37 -4.06
C GLY A 455 23.97 14.32 -2.91
N ILE A 456 24.93 15.23 -3.14
CA ILE A 456 25.48 16.14 -2.11
C ILE A 456 24.42 16.98 -1.38
N ASN A 457 23.32 17.32 -2.03
CA ASN A 457 22.25 18.10 -1.43
C ASN A 457 21.48 17.24 -0.39
N VAL A 458 21.12 16.01 -0.76
CA VAL A 458 20.46 15.04 0.12
C VAL A 458 21.39 14.65 1.27
N PHE A 459 22.67 14.38 0.97
CA PHE A 459 23.71 14.14 1.97
C PHE A 459 23.78 15.28 3.00
N SER A 460 23.88 16.52 2.55
CA SER A 460 23.93 17.68 3.43
C SER A 460 22.64 17.88 4.26
N GLN A 461 21.49 17.51 3.69
CA GLN A 461 20.22 17.55 4.42
C GLN A 461 20.17 16.49 5.54
N ARG A 462 20.68 15.29 5.27
CA ARG A 462 20.76 14.21 6.27
C ARG A 462 21.71 14.56 7.40
N LEU A 463 22.87 15.14 7.12
CA LEU A 463 23.77 15.61 8.17
C LEU A 463 23.08 16.64 9.09
N ARG A 464 22.21 17.49 8.55
CA ARG A 464 21.39 18.40 9.37
C ARG A 464 20.36 17.66 10.22
N SER A 465 19.71 16.65 9.68
CA SER A 465 18.76 15.84 10.46
C SER A 465 19.45 15.04 11.57
N LEU A 466 20.74 14.73 11.40
CA LEU A 466 21.58 14.17 12.46
C LEU A 466 22.04 15.22 13.51
N GLY A 467 21.54 16.46 13.41
CA GLY A 467 21.81 17.52 14.37
C GLY A 467 23.12 18.28 14.16
N LEU A 468 23.74 18.18 12.96
CA LEU A 468 24.95 18.97 12.66
C LEU A 468 24.57 20.40 12.30
N LYS A 469 25.31 21.34 12.92
CA LYS A 469 25.13 22.77 12.67
C LYS A 469 25.83 23.18 11.37
N ARG A 470 25.02 23.57 10.37
CA ARG A 470 25.54 24.07 9.09
C ARG A 470 26.04 25.52 9.25
N MET A 471 27.14 25.83 8.59
CA MET A 471 27.67 27.18 8.43
C MET A 471 27.87 27.52 6.95
N ASN A 472 27.40 28.69 6.56
CA ASN A 472 27.57 29.23 5.21
C ASN A 472 27.95 30.71 5.36
N ALA A 473 29.25 31.01 5.51
CA ALA A 473 29.77 32.35 5.71
C ALA A 473 31.22 32.44 5.23
N ASN A 474 31.63 33.60 4.73
CA ASN A 474 33.00 33.91 4.32
C ASN A 474 33.62 32.88 3.37
N GLY A 475 32.85 32.43 2.36
CA GLY A 475 33.29 31.41 1.39
C GLY A 475 33.32 29.98 1.89
N PHE A 476 33.04 29.74 3.18
CA PHE A 476 32.93 28.40 3.76
C PHE A 476 31.49 27.88 3.65
N ARG A 477 31.34 26.69 3.10
CA ARG A 477 30.06 25.93 3.08
C ARG A 477 30.29 24.55 3.69
N GLY A 478 29.77 24.32 4.90
CA GLY A 478 30.02 23.06 5.59
C GLY A 478 29.37 22.99 6.97
N PHE A 479 29.96 22.19 7.84
CA PHE A 479 29.47 21.91 9.19
C PHE A 479 30.53 22.25 10.23
N VAL A 480 30.11 22.76 11.36
CA VAL A 480 30.96 23.18 12.48
C VAL A 480 30.83 22.22 13.65
N GLY A 481 31.89 22.12 14.48
CA GLY A 481 31.92 21.22 15.62
C GLY A 481 32.06 19.76 15.23
N VAL A 482 32.70 19.46 14.11
CA VAL A 482 32.94 18.11 13.59
C VAL A 482 34.34 17.98 13.00
N CYS A 483 34.94 16.80 13.16
CA CYS A 483 36.19 16.39 12.54
C CYS A 483 36.11 14.95 12.06
N PHE A 484 37.01 14.54 11.16
CA PHE A 484 37.18 13.13 10.86
C PHE A 484 37.83 12.43 12.06
N LYS A 485 37.35 11.21 12.36
CA LYS A 485 38.00 10.34 13.35
C LYS A 485 39.40 9.97 12.86
N SER A 486 40.37 9.86 13.80
CA SER A 486 41.70 9.36 13.49
C SER A 486 41.65 7.87 13.09
N GLU A 487 42.62 7.40 12.32
CA GLU A 487 42.70 5.94 12.00
C GLU A 487 42.95 5.10 13.23
N GLU A 488 43.60 5.66 14.24
CA GLU A 488 43.90 5.03 15.51
C GLU A 488 42.64 4.80 16.35
N ASP A 489 41.72 5.77 16.39
CA ASP A 489 40.43 5.64 17.06
C ASP A 489 39.51 4.60 16.39
N ARG A 490 39.67 4.40 15.07
CA ARG A 490 38.93 3.37 14.34
C ARG A 490 39.40 1.96 14.65
N ARG A 491 40.72 1.71 14.64
CA ARG A 491 41.30 0.42 14.98
C ARG A 491 40.93 -0.06 16.37
N GLN A 492 41.00 0.84 17.37
CA GLN A 492 40.60 0.52 18.74
C GLN A 492 39.12 0.12 18.89
N ARG A 493 38.23 0.65 18.06
CA ARG A 493 36.80 0.27 18.08
C ARG A 493 36.51 -1.01 17.31
N GLU A 494 37.20 -1.27 16.22
CA GLU A 494 37.13 -2.55 15.48
C GLU A 494 37.64 -3.71 16.36
N GLU A 495 38.69 -3.51 17.13
CA GLU A 495 39.20 -4.46 18.11
C GLU A 495 38.23 -4.67 19.29
N ALA A 496 37.55 -3.61 19.77
CA ALA A 496 36.57 -3.70 20.84
C ALA A 496 35.25 -4.35 20.41
N SER A 497 34.83 -4.22 19.15
CA SER A 497 33.62 -4.86 18.59
C SER A 497 33.84 -6.29 18.13
N GLY A 498 35.10 -6.70 17.87
CA GLY A 498 35.48 -8.07 17.51
C GLY A 498 35.71 -9.02 18.69
N GLY A 499 35.58 -8.52 19.94
CA GLY A 499 35.92 -9.24 21.15
C GLY A 499 34.84 -10.12 21.78
N ASP A 500 33.64 -10.20 21.23
CA ASP A 500 32.52 -10.92 21.87
C ASP A 500 32.01 -12.16 21.09
N THR A 501 32.94 -12.84 20.39
CA THR A 501 32.66 -14.18 19.89
C THR A 501 33.83 -15.11 20.21
N GLY A 502 33.78 -15.80 21.38
CA GLY A 502 34.63 -16.94 21.59
C GLY A 502 35.27 -17.06 22.97
N GLY A 503 34.56 -17.51 23.95
CA GLY A 503 35.06 -17.88 25.25
C GLY A 503 34.42 -19.15 25.79
N ALA A 504 34.73 -20.29 25.19
CA ALA A 504 34.60 -21.59 25.88
C ALA A 504 35.96 -22.28 25.87
N ALA A 505 36.71 -22.07 26.92
CA ALA A 505 37.94 -22.80 27.19
C ALA A 505 37.62 -24.26 27.59
N SER A 506 38.07 -25.21 26.83
CA SER A 506 38.25 -26.59 27.29
C SER A 506 39.74 -26.85 27.47
N THR A 507 40.15 -26.96 28.70
CA THR A 507 41.45 -27.49 29.15
C THR A 507 41.50 -28.99 28.93
N THR A 508 42.49 -29.49 28.21
CA THR A 508 43.06 -30.83 28.40
C THR A 508 44.53 -30.85 27.99
N PRO A 509 45.40 -31.70 28.62
CA PRO A 509 46.83 -31.45 28.71
C PRO A 509 47.67 -32.11 27.60
N ARG A 510 48.89 -31.59 27.47
CA ARG A 510 49.96 -32.07 26.61
C ARG A 510 50.40 -33.49 26.98
N SER A 511 50.57 -34.36 25.97
CA SER A 511 51.63 -35.38 25.97
C SER A 511 52.20 -35.43 24.55
N GLY A 512 53.54 -35.34 24.49
CA GLY A 512 54.27 -35.31 23.23
C GLY A 512 54.49 -36.72 22.66
N ALA A 513 54.67 -36.73 21.34
CA ALA A 513 55.64 -37.68 20.67
C ALA A 513 55.79 -37.17 19.21
N ASN A 514 57.06 -36.95 18.90
CA ASN A 514 57.66 -36.87 17.58
C ASN A 514 57.23 -38.04 16.70
N ILE A 515 57.11 -37.83 15.39
CA ILE A 515 57.69 -38.67 14.31
C ILE A 515 57.40 -37.99 12.95
N ASP A 516 58.38 -38.02 12.13
CA ASP A 516 58.78 -37.42 10.88
C ASP A 516 57.97 -37.84 9.63
N PRO A 517 58.17 -37.17 8.46
CA PRO A 517 57.24 -37.17 7.32
C PRO A 517 57.63 -38.22 6.24
N ALA A 518 56.70 -38.56 5.42
CA ALA A 518 56.69 -39.05 4.06
C ALA A 518 55.86 -40.33 3.86
N ALA A 519 54.85 -40.19 3.02
CA ALA A 519 54.57 -41.05 1.87
C ALA A 519 53.14 -40.79 1.35
N ARG A 520 53.14 -40.25 0.19
CA ARG A 520 52.34 -40.56 -0.99
C ARG A 520 51.33 -41.73 -0.86
N LEU A 521 50.06 -41.46 -1.09
CA LEU A 521 49.31 -41.81 -2.32
C LEU A 521 47.98 -41.08 -2.26
#